data_c6ef994dfc4b00b16249978e9c533dac
#
_entry.id   c6ef994dfc4b00b16249978e9c533dac
#
_cell.length_a   1.000
_cell.length_b   1.000
_cell.length_c   1.000
_cell.angle_alpha   90.00
_cell.angle_beta   90.00
_cell.angle_gamma   90.00
#
_symmetry.space_group_name_H-M   'P 1'
#
loop_
_entity.id
_entity.type
_entity.pdbx_description
1 polymer ?
#
loop_
_entity_poly.entity_id
_entity_poly.type
_entity_poly.pdbx_seq_one_letter_code
_entity_poly.pdbx_strand_id
1 'polypeptide(L)'
;MSSQQLLQKPDIKISVKQTFGFESGMKAGAFSKKNEYVPKIDPNYKFDKDTTLAILAGFSFNKRVLIQGYHGTGKSTHIEQVAARLNWPCVRVNLDSHISRIDLIGKDAIVLKDGKQITEFKEGILPWSIQNPVALVFDEYDAGRPDVMFVIQRVLES
;
A
#
# COMPACT_ATOMS: atom_id res chain seq x y z
N MET A 1 -9.42 11.95 -7.32
CA MET A 1 -8.53 11.82 -6.14
C MET A 1 -8.02 13.20 -5.80
N SER A 2 -8.05 13.60 -4.52
CA SER A 2 -7.65 14.95 -4.13
C SER A 2 -6.14 15.14 -4.30
N SER A 3 -5.76 16.32 -4.78
CA SER A 3 -4.38 16.68 -5.12
C SER A 3 -3.54 17.10 -3.91
N GLN A 4 -3.67 16.42 -2.77
CA GLN A 4 -2.70 16.60 -1.70
C GLN A 4 -1.37 15.98 -2.16
N GLN A 5 -0.39 16.84 -2.37
CA GLN A 5 0.96 16.43 -2.73
C GLN A 5 1.54 15.57 -1.61
N LEU A 6 1.63 14.25 -1.84
CA LEU A 6 2.24 13.33 -0.90
C LEU A 6 3.75 13.64 -0.77
N LEU A 7 4.28 13.57 0.44
CA LEU A 7 5.72 13.67 0.66
C LEU A 7 6.41 12.57 -0.14
N GLN A 8 7.42 12.92 -0.91
CA GLN A 8 8.09 12.02 -1.87
C GLN A 8 8.84 10.85 -1.18
N LYS A 9 9.20 11.01 0.09
CA LYS A 9 9.94 10.01 0.88
C LYS A 9 9.76 10.26 2.37
N PRO A 10 9.99 9.22 3.22
CA PRO A 10 9.98 9.37 4.67
C PRO A 10 10.92 10.49 5.13
N ASP A 11 10.42 11.37 5.98
CA ASP A 11 11.11 12.57 6.46
C ASP A 11 11.58 12.47 7.93
N ILE A 12 11.12 11.44 8.65
CA ILE A 12 11.54 11.14 10.02
C ILE A 12 11.98 9.68 10.17
N LYS A 13 12.70 9.40 11.27
CA LYS A 13 13.02 8.03 11.70
C LYS A 13 12.44 7.77 13.08
N ILE A 14 11.75 6.66 13.24
CA ILE A 14 11.19 6.21 14.51
C ILE A 14 11.93 4.98 15.06
N SER A 15 11.95 4.84 16.37
CA SER A 15 12.52 3.67 17.04
C SER A 15 11.56 2.48 16.98
N VAL A 16 12.01 1.34 16.45
CA VAL A 16 11.22 0.12 16.41
C VAL A 16 10.87 -0.36 17.83
N LYS A 17 11.82 -0.24 18.77
CA LYS A 17 11.59 -0.58 20.18
C LYS A 17 10.46 0.24 20.80
N GLN A 18 10.49 1.55 20.62
CA GLN A 18 9.48 2.44 21.23
C GLN A 18 8.11 2.30 20.58
N THR A 19 8.07 2.03 19.25
CA THR A 19 6.82 2.00 18.50
C THR A 19 6.13 0.66 18.54
N PHE A 20 6.88 -0.44 18.52
CA PHE A 20 6.34 -1.79 18.43
C PHE A 20 6.63 -2.67 19.67
N GLY A 21 7.43 -2.18 20.61
CA GLY A 21 7.76 -2.89 21.86
C GLY A 21 8.82 -3.98 21.74
N PHE A 22 9.49 -4.11 20.59
CA PHE A 22 10.51 -5.14 20.39
C PHE A 22 11.90 -4.65 20.77
N GLU A 23 12.67 -5.47 21.46
CA GLU A 23 14.08 -5.19 21.69
C GLU A 23 14.84 -5.17 20.37
N SER A 24 15.15 -3.97 19.88
CA SER A 24 15.85 -3.73 18.64
C SER A 24 16.47 -2.34 18.63
N GLY A 25 17.70 -2.22 18.15
CA GLY A 25 18.33 -0.94 17.83
C GLY A 25 17.89 -0.35 16.49
N MET A 26 16.98 -1.01 15.78
CA MET A 26 16.54 -0.62 14.44
C MET A 26 15.70 0.67 14.49
N LYS A 27 15.92 1.53 13.49
CA LYS A 27 15.09 2.69 13.20
C LYS A 27 14.43 2.50 11.84
N ALA A 28 13.13 2.78 11.75
CA ALA A 28 12.37 2.72 10.51
C ALA A 28 12.05 4.14 10.01
N GLY A 29 12.03 4.31 8.69
CA GLY A 29 11.54 5.54 8.07
C GLY A 29 10.04 5.71 8.30
N ALA A 30 9.60 6.93 8.56
CA ALA A 30 8.19 7.26 8.77
C ALA A 30 7.89 8.67 8.23
N PHE A 31 6.61 9.00 8.10
CA PHE A 31 6.19 10.33 7.70
C PHE A 31 5.76 11.13 8.94
N SER A 32 6.21 12.38 9.03
CA SER A 32 5.80 13.30 10.10
C SER A 32 4.34 13.74 9.96
N LYS A 33 3.83 13.79 8.73
CA LYS A 33 2.46 14.20 8.42
C LYS A 33 1.61 12.99 8.03
N LYS A 34 0.42 12.91 8.62
CA LYS A 34 -0.61 11.95 8.25
C LYS A 34 -1.41 12.48 7.05
N ASN A 35 -1.80 11.61 6.14
CA ASN A 35 -2.71 11.90 5.04
C ASN A 35 -3.93 10.96 5.07
N GLU A 36 -4.84 11.13 4.14
CA GLU A 36 -6.08 10.35 4.04
C GLU A 36 -5.88 8.84 3.78
N TYR A 37 -4.73 8.45 3.20
CA TYR A 37 -4.40 7.05 2.90
C TYR A 37 -3.71 6.32 4.06
N VAL A 38 -3.41 7.01 5.15
CA VAL A 38 -2.81 6.38 6.33
C VAL A 38 -3.89 5.64 7.12
N PRO A 39 -3.73 4.34 7.36
CA PRO A 39 -4.72 3.56 8.11
C PRO A 39 -4.92 4.09 9.53
N LYS A 40 -6.08 3.81 10.10
CA LYS A 40 -6.37 4.14 11.51
C LYS A 40 -5.56 3.24 12.42
N ILE A 41 -5.00 3.83 13.48
CA ILE A 41 -4.31 3.08 14.53
C ILE A 41 -5.33 2.37 15.41
N ASP A 42 -5.16 1.06 15.57
CA ASP A 42 -5.80 0.29 16.63
C ASP A 42 -4.86 0.24 17.83
N PRO A 43 -5.19 0.91 18.96
CA PRO A 43 -4.34 0.95 20.13
C PRO A 43 -4.17 -0.41 20.82
N ASN A 44 -5.10 -1.34 20.58
CA ASN A 44 -5.10 -2.67 21.20
C ASN A 44 -4.40 -3.74 20.32
N TYR A 45 -3.92 -3.35 19.13
CA TYR A 45 -3.31 -4.28 18.21
C TYR A 45 -1.99 -4.84 18.77
N LYS A 46 -1.88 -6.16 18.77
CA LYS A 46 -0.67 -6.88 19.21
C LYS A 46 0.15 -7.30 18.00
N PHE A 47 1.38 -6.85 17.97
CA PHE A 47 2.31 -7.15 16.88
C PHE A 47 3.03 -8.49 17.11
N ASP A 48 3.07 -9.33 16.09
CA ASP A 48 4.04 -10.43 15.99
C ASP A 48 5.39 -9.87 15.56
N LYS A 49 6.45 -10.23 16.27
CA LYS A 49 7.79 -9.65 16.08
C LYS A 49 8.36 -9.93 14.70
N ASP A 50 8.38 -11.19 14.29
CA ASP A 50 9.07 -11.60 13.07
C ASP A 50 8.35 -11.08 11.82
N THR A 51 7.03 -11.17 11.80
CA THR A 51 6.19 -10.60 10.74
C THR A 51 6.35 -9.07 10.66
N THR A 52 6.38 -8.38 11.80
CA THR A 52 6.57 -6.93 11.83
C THR A 52 7.94 -6.54 11.29
N LEU A 53 9.01 -7.23 11.68
CA LEU A 53 10.36 -6.96 11.19
C LEU A 53 10.49 -7.20 9.68
N ALA A 54 9.84 -8.25 9.14
CA ALA A 54 9.80 -8.51 7.71
C ALA A 54 9.09 -7.38 6.95
N ILE A 55 7.94 -6.92 7.45
CA ILE A 55 7.21 -5.79 6.87
C ILE A 55 8.04 -4.50 6.93
N LEU A 56 8.67 -4.21 8.07
CA LEU A 56 9.54 -3.05 8.23
C LEU A 56 10.76 -3.09 7.28
N ALA A 57 11.29 -4.26 6.99
CA ALA A 57 12.34 -4.42 5.98
C ALA A 57 11.82 -4.06 4.58
N GLY A 58 10.60 -4.47 4.24
CA GLY A 58 9.94 -4.06 3.01
C GLY A 58 9.84 -2.54 2.88
N PHE A 59 9.35 -1.86 3.89
CA PHE A 59 9.24 -0.38 3.92
C PHE A 59 10.61 0.30 3.87
N SER A 60 11.59 -0.18 4.65
CA SER A 60 12.89 0.47 4.78
C SER A 60 13.78 0.32 3.55
N PHE A 61 13.67 -0.80 2.83
CA PHE A 61 14.55 -1.15 1.72
C PHE A 61 13.80 -1.25 0.37
N ASN A 62 12.56 -0.79 0.33
CA ASN A 62 11.69 -0.90 -0.86
C ASN A 62 11.66 -2.33 -1.42
N LYS A 63 11.50 -3.32 -0.55
CA LYS A 63 11.45 -4.73 -0.94
C LYS A 63 10.01 -5.22 -0.96
N ARG A 64 9.75 -6.12 -1.88
CA ARG A 64 8.48 -6.82 -1.95
C ARG A 64 8.42 -7.84 -0.82
N VAL A 65 7.30 -7.89 -0.14
CA VAL A 65 7.08 -8.79 1.01
C VAL A 65 5.87 -9.64 0.71
N LEU A 66 6.04 -10.96 0.77
CA LEU A 66 4.94 -11.91 0.70
C LEU A 66 4.64 -12.42 2.11
N ILE A 67 3.40 -12.22 2.56
CA ILE A 67 2.91 -12.73 3.84
C ILE A 67 1.94 -13.86 3.58
N GLN A 68 2.31 -15.06 3.97
CA GLN A 68 1.51 -16.27 3.82
C GLN A 68 0.93 -16.70 5.17
N GLY A 69 -0.28 -17.24 5.16
CA GLY A 69 -0.95 -17.76 6.34
C GLY A 69 -2.42 -18.04 6.07
N TYR A 70 -3.07 -18.74 6.99
CA TYR A 70 -4.49 -19.10 6.87
C TYR A 70 -5.40 -17.88 6.75
N HIS A 71 -6.57 -18.11 6.19
CA HIS A 71 -7.61 -17.08 6.10
C HIS A 71 -8.01 -16.61 7.51
N GLY A 72 -8.27 -15.30 7.67
CA GLY A 72 -8.68 -14.74 8.97
C GLY A 72 -7.57 -14.54 10.01
N THR A 73 -6.31 -14.80 9.70
CA THR A 73 -5.18 -14.61 10.65
C THR A 73 -4.72 -13.15 10.78
N GLY A 74 -5.38 -12.20 10.14
CA GLY A 74 -5.08 -10.78 10.28
C GLY A 74 -3.88 -10.30 9.46
N LYS A 75 -3.47 -11.02 8.39
CA LYS A 75 -2.31 -10.66 7.55
C LYS A 75 -2.36 -9.20 7.05
N SER A 76 -3.46 -8.83 6.39
CA SER A 76 -3.64 -7.50 5.82
C SER A 76 -3.74 -6.43 6.91
N THR A 77 -4.44 -6.72 8.00
CA THR A 77 -4.53 -5.85 9.18
C THR A 77 -3.14 -5.60 9.78
N HIS A 78 -2.27 -6.61 9.80
CA HIS A 78 -0.91 -6.46 10.32
C HIS A 78 -0.12 -5.44 9.50
N ILE A 79 -0.17 -5.53 8.17
CA ILE A 79 0.48 -4.55 7.27
C ILE A 79 -0.08 -3.16 7.50
N GLU A 80 -1.41 -3.03 7.54
CA GLU A 80 -2.08 -1.75 7.78
C GLU A 80 -1.70 -1.15 9.14
N GLN A 81 -1.59 -1.96 10.20
CA GLN A 81 -1.20 -1.48 11.53
C GLN A 81 0.28 -1.08 11.60
N VAL A 82 1.17 -1.74 10.86
CA VAL A 82 2.56 -1.28 10.72
C VAL A 82 2.59 0.05 9.96
N ALA A 83 1.91 0.16 8.82
CA ALA A 83 1.81 1.40 8.05
C ALA A 83 1.24 2.56 8.88
N ALA A 84 0.19 2.31 9.67
CA ALA A 84 -0.41 3.29 10.55
C ALA A 84 0.58 3.88 11.57
N ARG A 85 1.46 3.05 12.17
CA ARG A 85 2.50 3.50 13.12
C ARG A 85 3.62 4.32 12.45
N LEU A 86 3.82 4.10 11.17
CA LEU A 86 4.79 4.84 10.36
C LEU A 86 4.20 6.11 9.72
N ASN A 87 2.92 6.40 9.91
CA ASN A 87 2.16 7.36 9.10
C ASN A 87 2.36 7.12 7.58
N TRP A 88 2.57 5.88 7.19
CA TRP A 88 2.80 5.51 5.81
C TRP A 88 1.48 5.33 5.08
N PRO A 89 1.28 6.01 3.93
CA PRO A 89 0.11 5.77 3.10
C PRO A 89 0.06 4.29 2.69
N CYS A 90 -1.10 3.68 2.83
CA CYS A 90 -1.29 2.27 2.54
C CYS A 90 -2.63 2.08 1.80
N VAL A 91 -2.56 1.46 0.64
CA VAL A 91 -3.73 1.15 -0.17
C VAL A 91 -3.82 -0.34 -0.37
N ARG A 92 -4.96 -0.89 -0.04
CA ARG A 92 -5.25 -2.32 -0.20
C ARG A 92 -6.14 -2.55 -1.40
N VAL A 93 -5.75 -3.50 -2.22
CA VAL A 93 -6.50 -3.99 -3.38
C VAL A 93 -6.78 -5.47 -3.17
N ASN A 94 -8.06 -5.82 -3.04
CA ASN A 94 -8.46 -7.22 -3.00
C ASN A 94 -8.53 -7.76 -4.43
N LEU A 95 -7.78 -8.83 -4.71
CA LEU A 95 -7.69 -9.46 -6.03
C LEU A 95 -8.79 -10.52 -6.23
N ASP A 96 -9.99 -10.25 -5.72
CA ASP A 96 -11.13 -11.10 -5.98
C ASP A 96 -11.56 -11.10 -7.46
N SER A 97 -12.56 -11.90 -7.78
CA SER A 97 -13.05 -12.07 -9.16
C SER A 97 -13.66 -10.81 -9.79
N HIS A 98 -13.86 -9.74 -9.02
CA HIS A 98 -14.52 -8.52 -9.48
C HIS A 98 -13.52 -7.49 -10.01
N ILE A 99 -12.26 -7.53 -9.56
CA ILE A 99 -11.26 -6.60 -10.05
C ILE A 99 -10.86 -6.94 -11.49
N SER A 100 -10.72 -5.91 -12.29
CA SER A 100 -10.35 -6.04 -13.69
C SER A 100 -9.01 -5.34 -13.97
N ARG A 101 -8.41 -5.67 -15.12
CA ARG A 101 -7.21 -4.99 -15.61
C ARG A 101 -7.40 -3.47 -15.75
N ILE A 102 -8.61 -3.04 -16.11
CA ILE A 102 -8.95 -1.61 -16.26
C ILE A 102 -8.92 -0.88 -14.91
N ASP A 103 -9.35 -1.54 -13.84
CA ASP A 103 -9.32 -0.96 -12.49
C ASP A 103 -7.88 -0.75 -12.00
N LEU A 104 -6.96 -1.64 -12.41
CA LEU A 104 -5.56 -1.52 -12.06
C LEU A 104 -4.82 -0.49 -12.90
N ILE A 105 -4.97 -0.49 -14.21
CA ILE A 105 -4.18 0.35 -15.13
C ILE A 105 -4.85 1.70 -15.33
N GLY A 106 -6.16 1.72 -15.52
CA GLY A 106 -6.94 2.88 -15.88
C GLY A 106 -7.69 2.70 -17.21
N LYS A 107 -8.45 3.74 -17.56
CA LYS A 107 -9.30 3.74 -18.76
C LYS A 107 -9.50 5.14 -19.32
N ASP A 108 -9.78 5.20 -20.60
CA ASP A 108 -10.29 6.40 -21.21
C ASP A 108 -11.71 6.70 -20.73
N ALA A 109 -11.96 7.92 -20.36
CA ALA A 109 -13.26 8.40 -19.94
C ALA A 109 -13.63 9.68 -20.69
N ILE A 110 -14.89 9.77 -21.12
CA ILE A 110 -15.42 10.99 -21.70
C ILE A 110 -15.77 11.95 -20.55
N VAL A 111 -15.17 13.14 -20.56
CA VAL A 111 -15.42 14.18 -19.58
C VAL A 111 -15.89 15.45 -20.29
N LEU A 112 -16.72 16.24 -19.62
CA LEU A 112 -17.16 17.56 -20.10
C LEU A 112 -16.20 18.61 -19.56
N LYS A 113 -15.48 19.31 -20.48
CA LYS A 113 -14.68 20.49 -20.16
C LYS A 113 -15.15 21.64 -21.06
N ASP A 114 -15.53 22.74 -20.46
CA ASP A 114 -16.00 23.97 -21.17
C ASP A 114 -17.13 23.68 -22.17
N GLY A 115 -18.07 22.79 -21.80
CA GLY A 115 -19.21 22.42 -22.63
C GLY A 115 -18.88 21.50 -23.82
N LYS A 116 -17.63 21.03 -23.94
CA LYS A 116 -17.18 20.07 -24.96
C LYS A 116 -16.90 18.72 -24.35
N GLN A 117 -17.26 17.66 -25.06
CA GLN A 117 -16.85 16.30 -24.70
C GLN A 117 -15.40 16.07 -25.14
N ILE A 118 -14.55 15.72 -24.19
CA ILE A 118 -13.17 15.31 -24.45
C ILE A 118 -12.91 13.93 -23.86
N THR A 119 -12.02 13.19 -24.49
CA THR A 119 -11.54 11.92 -23.93
C THR A 119 -10.33 12.20 -23.04
N GLU A 120 -10.36 11.74 -21.80
CA GLU A 120 -9.29 11.88 -20.84
C GLU A 120 -8.97 10.52 -20.23
N PHE A 121 -7.69 10.15 -20.20
CA PHE A 121 -7.27 8.92 -19.53
C PHE A 121 -7.37 9.10 -18.00
N LYS A 122 -8.14 8.24 -17.35
CA LYS A 122 -8.22 8.14 -15.89
C LYS A 122 -7.31 7.03 -15.40
N GLU A 123 -6.25 7.41 -14.71
CA GLU A 123 -5.30 6.46 -14.12
C GLU A 123 -5.98 5.51 -13.14
N GLY A 124 -5.59 4.23 -13.21
CA GLY A 124 -5.91 3.21 -12.23
C GLY A 124 -4.99 3.27 -11.00
N ILE A 125 -5.16 2.31 -10.10
CA ILE A 125 -4.42 2.30 -8.84
C ILE A 125 -2.92 2.03 -9.02
N LEU A 126 -2.50 1.24 -10.02
CA LEU A 126 -1.10 0.90 -10.25
C LEU A 126 -0.26 2.10 -10.68
N PRO A 127 -0.57 2.83 -11.78
CA PRO A 127 0.20 3.99 -12.19
C PRO A 127 0.29 5.03 -11.08
N TRP A 128 -0.82 5.26 -10.39
CA TRP A 128 -0.85 6.19 -9.27
C TRP A 128 0.06 5.75 -8.11
N SER A 129 0.03 4.47 -7.72
CA SER A 129 0.84 3.97 -6.60
C SER A 129 2.34 3.91 -6.90
N ILE A 130 2.73 3.71 -8.17
CA ILE A 130 4.15 3.76 -8.58
C ILE A 130 4.70 5.18 -8.50
N GLN A 131 3.88 6.19 -8.72
CA GLN A 131 4.27 7.60 -8.70
C GLN A 131 4.25 8.21 -7.29
N ASN A 132 3.69 7.52 -6.31
CA ASN A 132 3.51 8.02 -4.95
C ASN A 132 4.17 7.09 -3.92
N PRO A 133 4.67 7.61 -2.79
CA PRO A 133 5.28 6.82 -1.73
C PRO A 133 4.19 6.11 -0.90
N VAL A 134 3.59 5.10 -1.47
CA VAL A 134 2.49 4.34 -0.89
C VAL A 134 2.83 2.86 -0.81
N ALA A 135 2.45 2.21 0.26
CA ALA A 135 2.45 0.75 0.34
C ALA A 135 1.21 0.22 -0.37
N LEU A 136 1.41 -0.43 -1.50
CA LEU A 136 0.35 -1.11 -2.23
C LEU A 136 0.28 -2.57 -1.76
N VAL A 137 -0.86 -2.95 -1.21
CA VAL A 137 -1.10 -4.30 -0.67
C VAL A 137 -2.07 -5.03 -1.60
N PHE A 138 -1.61 -6.12 -2.18
CA PHE A 138 -2.48 -7.04 -2.91
C PHE A 138 -2.95 -8.14 -1.95
N ASP A 139 -4.23 -8.14 -1.66
CA ASP A 139 -4.84 -9.14 -0.81
C ASP A 139 -5.51 -10.24 -1.64
N GLU A 140 -5.60 -11.45 -1.07
CA GLU A 140 -6.12 -12.62 -1.76
C GLU A 140 -5.42 -12.88 -3.10
N TYR A 141 -4.09 -12.80 -3.08
CA TYR A 141 -3.25 -12.89 -4.27
C TYR A 141 -3.45 -14.17 -5.07
N ASP A 142 -3.76 -15.27 -4.41
CA ASP A 142 -4.05 -16.59 -4.97
C ASP A 142 -5.43 -16.68 -5.67
N ALA A 143 -6.35 -15.76 -5.36
CA ALA A 143 -7.67 -15.68 -6.00
C ALA A 143 -7.68 -14.80 -7.26
N GLY A 144 -6.56 -14.14 -7.57
CA GLY A 144 -6.44 -13.20 -8.67
C GLY A 144 -6.65 -13.86 -10.04
N ARG A 145 -7.40 -13.17 -10.92
CA ARG A 145 -7.60 -13.62 -12.30
C ARG A 145 -6.29 -13.57 -13.09
N PRO A 146 -6.04 -14.50 -14.02
CA PRO A 146 -4.79 -14.54 -14.79
C PRO A 146 -4.45 -13.23 -15.52
N ASP A 147 -5.44 -12.56 -16.12
CA ASP A 147 -5.25 -11.29 -16.83
C ASP A 147 -4.83 -10.14 -15.90
N VAL A 148 -5.31 -10.13 -14.67
CA VAL A 148 -4.93 -9.21 -13.59
C VAL A 148 -3.54 -9.54 -13.08
N MET A 149 -3.26 -10.81 -12.86
CA MET A 149 -1.96 -11.29 -12.34
C MET A 149 -0.80 -10.95 -13.27
N PHE A 150 -0.98 -11.05 -14.60
CA PHE A 150 0.04 -10.64 -15.58
C PHE A 150 0.43 -9.16 -15.46
N VAL A 151 -0.53 -8.29 -15.16
CA VAL A 151 -0.25 -6.86 -14.95
C VAL A 151 0.56 -6.64 -13.69
N ILE A 152 0.17 -7.30 -12.58
CA ILE A 152 0.84 -7.19 -11.29
C ILE A 152 2.26 -7.75 -11.37
N GLN A 153 2.45 -8.90 -12.01
CA GLN A 153 3.75 -9.53 -12.18
C GLN A 153 4.76 -8.59 -12.82
N ARG A 154 4.38 -7.87 -13.88
CA ARG A 154 5.23 -6.88 -14.54
C ARG A 154 5.73 -5.80 -13.59
N VAL A 155 4.88 -5.35 -12.67
CA VAL A 155 5.25 -4.35 -11.65
C VAL A 155 6.16 -4.95 -10.58
N LEU A 156 5.96 -6.24 -10.27
CA LEU A 156 6.77 -6.93 -9.26
C LEU A 156 8.15 -7.35 -9.76
N GLU A 157 8.37 -7.47 -11.04
CA GLU A 157 9.65 -7.86 -11.65
C GLU A 157 10.61 -6.68 -11.88
N SER A 158 10.14 -5.45 -11.77
CA SER A 158 10.90 -4.22 -12.05
C SER A 158 11.79 -3.75 -10.88
#